data_d11196cdaa339523a104033f48b52661
#
_entry.id   d11196cdaa339523a104033f48b52661
#
_cell.length_a   1.000
_cell.length_b   1.000
_cell.length_c   1.000
_cell.angle_alpha   90.00
_cell.angle_beta   90.00
_cell.angle_gamma   90.00
#
_symmetry.space_group_name_H-M   'P 1'
#
loop_
_entity.id
_entity.type
_entity.pdbx_description
1 polymer ?
#
loop_
_entity_poly.entity_id
_entity_poly.type
_entity_poly.pdbx_seq_one_letter_code
_entity_poly.pdbx_strand_id
1 'polypeptide(L)'
;LLFFSLSVALFISAFYHYKVLPKTEQKRSNNSSQLFQEFYLILKSFFLKPSISISIIFILIYRFGEAQLVKIAPLFMLDSLNDGGLGLSNVEYGFLYGTLGTACLTIGGIVGGILIAKQGLKLWIVWMALAMKLPDIVYVYMAHSLPSNKILIGTLVCIEQFGYGFGFTAYLLYMMMISEGKNSTSHYAICTGIMAMGMMVPGMFSGMIQESFGYFNFFIWVILSTIPGLIMIKFLSIKQNYGRNK
;
A
#
# COMPACT_ATOMS: atom_id res chain seq x y z
N LEU A 1 -27.90 -1.38 10.97
CA LEU A 1 -28.23 -0.95 9.60
C LEU A 1 -27.00 -1.06 8.67
N LEU A 2 -25.84 -0.51 9.05
CA LEU A 2 -24.60 -0.49 8.25
C LEU A 2 -24.13 -1.92 7.86
N PHE A 3 -24.03 -2.83 8.81
CA PHE A 3 -23.61 -4.21 8.54
C PHE A 3 -24.60 -4.95 7.65
N PHE A 4 -25.89 -4.69 7.79
CA PHE A 4 -26.92 -5.27 6.94
C PHE A 4 -26.80 -4.78 5.49
N SER A 5 -26.62 -3.46 5.27
CA SER A 5 -26.44 -2.91 3.92
C SER A 5 -25.19 -3.44 3.24
N LEU A 6 -24.06 -3.56 3.98
CA LEU A 6 -22.83 -4.18 3.49
C LEU A 6 -23.04 -5.66 3.12
N SER A 7 -23.74 -6.43 3.95
CA SER A 7 -24.05 -7.83 3.66
C SER A 7 -24.87 -7.98 2.39
N VAL A 8 -25.87 -7.14 2.19
CA VAL A 8 -26.68 -7.13 0.96
C VAL A 8 -25.83 -6.78 -0.26
N ALA A 9 -24.98 -5.76 -0.18
CA ALA A 9 -24.09 -5.38 -1.27
C ALA A 9 -23.11 -6.49 -1.64
N LEU A 10 -22.52 -7.16 -0.65
CA LEU A 10 -21.62 -8.30 -0.86
C LEU A 10 -22.36 -9.50 -1.47
N PHE A 11 -23.59 -9.77 -1.03
CA PHE A 11 -24.40 -10.86 -1.59
C PHE A 11 -24.76 -10.60 -3.06
N ILE A 12 -25.16 -9.37 -3.41
CA ILE A 12 -25.42 -8.98 -4.80
C ILE A 12 -24.17 -9.13 -5.65
N SER A 13 -23.02 -8.65 -5.15
CA SER A 13 -21.72 -8.78 -5.83
C SER A 13 -21.32 -10.24 -6.04
N ALA A 14 -21.50 -11.09 -5.03
CA ALA A 14 -21.21 -12.53 -5.12
C ALA A 14 -22.09 -13.22 -6.16
N PHE A 15 -23.39 -12.89 -6.18
CA PHE A 15 -24.34 -13.44 -7.15
C PHE A 15 -24.01 -12.99 -8.58
N TYR A 16 -23.63 -11.72 -8.76
CA TYR A 16 -23.15 -11.19 -10.05
C TYR A 16 -21.91 -11.93 -10.52
N HIS A 17 -20.88 -12.05 -9.66
CA HIS A 17 -19.64 -12.75 -9.98
C HIS A 17 -19.88 -14.23 -10.30
N TYR A 18 -20.78 -14.91 -9.57
CA TYR A 18 -21.13 -16.29 -9.85
C TYR A 18 -21.67 -16.50 -11.27
N LYS A 19 -22.42 -15.52 -11.80
CA LYS A 19 -22.99 -15.59 -13.17
C LYS A 19 -22.02 -15.15 -14.26
N VAL A 20 -21.16 -14.17 -14.00
CA VAL A 20 -20.36 -13.48 -15.02
C VAL A 20 -18.93 -14.03 -15.12
N LEU A 21 -18.37 -14.50 -14.00
CA LEU A 21 -16.98 -15.01 -14.03
C LEU A 21 -16.91 -16.33 -14.81
N PRO A 22 -15.96 -16.44 -15.75
CA PRO A 22 -15.74 -17.69 -16.48
C PRO A 22 -15.33 -18.79 -15.50
N LYS A 23 -16.04 -19.92 -15.57
CA LYS A 23 -15.70 -21.11 -14.79
C LYS A 23 -14.43 -21.73 -15.38
N THR A 24 -13.30 -21.41 -14.83
CA THR A 24 -12.05 -22.08 -15.15
C THR A 24 -12.09 -23.48 -14.54
N GLU A 25 -12.40 -24.48 -15.34
CA GLU A 25 -12.24 -25.88 -14.95
C GLU A 25 -10.74 -26.23 -14.88
N GLN A 26 -10.09 -25.87 -13.79
CA GLN A 26 -8.83 -26.54 -13.46
C GLN A 26 -9.20 -27.93 -12.94
N LYS A 27 -8.76 -28.99 -13.65
CA LYS A 27 -8.78 -30.36 -13.11
C LYS A 27 -7.99 -30.32 -11.79
N ARG A 28 -8.70 -30.19 -10.68
CA ARG A 28 -8.12 -30.35 -9.35
C ARG A 28 -7.68 -31.80 -9.22
N SER A 29 -6.38 -32.01 -9.05
CA SER A 29 -5.88 -33.31 -8.58
C SER A 29 -6.52 -33.59 -7.21
N ASN A 30 -7.24 -34.70 -7.10
CA ASN A 30 -7.86 -35.15 -5.84
C ASN A 30 -6.85 -35.74 -4.84
N ASN A 31 -5.57 -35.73 -5.17
CA ASN A 31 -4.54 -36.35 -4.36
C ASN A 31 -3.77 -35.25 -3.58
N SER A 32 -3.90 -35.24 -2.23
CA SER A 32 -3.27 -34.26 -1.35
C SER A 32 -1.75 -34.18 -1.52
N SER A 33 -1.09 -35.31 -1.82
CA SER A 33 0.36 -35.35 -2.05
C SER A 33 0.77 -34.61 -3.34
N GLN A 34 -0.04 -34.71 -4.40
CA GLN A 34 0.19 -33.98 -5.65
C GLN A 34 -0.02 -32.48 -5.47
N LEU A 35 -1.05 -32.07 -4.71
CA LEU A 35 -1.29 -30.66 -4.40
C LEU A 35 -0.12 -30.05 -3.62
N PHE A 36 0.44 -30.76 -2.66
CA PHE A 36 1.60 -30.30 -1.90
C PHE A 36 2.84 -30.19 -2.78
N GLN A 37 3.05 -31.15 -3.67
CA GLN A 37 4.17 -31.13 -4.62
C GLN A 37 4.05 -29.98 -5.63
N GLU A 38 2.85 -29.73 -6.15
CA GLU A 38 2.59 -28.58 -7.03
C GLU A 38 2.84 -27.25 -6.30
N PHE A 39 2.37 -27.12 -5.07
CA PHE A 39 2.61 -25.93 -4.25
C PHE A 39 4.12 -25.71 -4.01
N TYR A 40 4.85 -26.77 -3.66
CA TYR A 40 6.31 -26.70 -3.51
C TYR A 40 7.01 -26.26 -4.81
N LEU A 41 6.61 -26.80 -5.95
CA LEU A 41 7.18 -26.44 -7.25
C LEU A 41 6.89 -24.96 -7.61
N ILE A 42 5.70 -24.45 -7.28
CA ILE A 42 5.34 -23.05 -7.45
C ILE A 42 6.25 -22.16 -6.59
N LEU A 43 6.37 -22.46 -5.30
CA LEU A 43 7.27 -21.73 -4.40
C LEU A 43 8.72 -21.76 -4.92
N LYS A 44 9.22 -22.94 -5.24
CA LYS A 44 10.58 -23.10 -5.79
C LYS A 44 10.78 -22.26 -7.04
N SER A 45 9.82 -22.27 -7.97
CA SER A 45 9.89 -21.49 -9.20
C SER A 45 9.89 -19.98 -8.97
N PHE A 46 9.25 -19.50 -7.91
CA PHE A 46 9.29 -18.10 -7.49
C PHE A 46 10.66 -17.69 -6.96
N PHE A 47 11.22 -18.47 -6.04
CA PHE A 47 12.52 -18.17 -5.42
C PHE A 47 13.71 -18.36 -6.36
N LEU A 48 13.55 -19.10 -7.44
CA LEU A 48 14.57 -19.28 -8.48
C LEU A 48 14.59 -18.18 -9.55
N LYS A 49 13.68 -17.19 -9.48
CA LYS A 49 13.67 -16.08 -10.43
C LYS A 49 14.93 -15.21 -10.27
N PRO A 50 15.48 -14.68 -11.38
CA PRO A 50 16.63 -13.80 -11.32
C PRO A 50 16.32 -12.55 -10.49
N SER A 51 17.25 -12.13 -9.65
CA SER A 51 17.16 -10.96 -8.77
C SER A 51 15.97 -10.95 -7.79
N ILE A 52 15.37 -12.13 -7.52
CA ILE A 52 14.20 -12.22 -6.64
C ILE A 52 14.50 -11.76 -5.21
N SER A 53 15.70 -12.01 -4.69
CA SER A 53 16.10 -11.59 -3.35
C SER A 53 16.06 -10.07 -3.20
N ILE A 54 16.54 -9.32 -4.21
CA ILE A 54 16.48 -7.85 -4.22
C ILE A 54 15.01 -7.40 -4.25
N SER A 55 14.17 -8.07 -5.06
CA SER A 55 12.75 -7.76 -5.14
C SER A 55 12.02 -8.02 -3.81
N ILE A 56 12.33 -9.11 -3.12
CA ILE A 56 11.75 -9.43 -1.81
C ILE A 56 12.16 -8.38 -0.76
N ILE A 57 13.45 -8.02 -0.70
CA ILE A 57 13.94 -6.99 0.21
C ILE A 57 13.23 -5.65 -0.09
N PHE A 58 13.11 -5.29 -1.36
CA PHE A 58 12.36 -4.09 -1.76
C PHE A 58 10.91 -4.14 -1.30
N ILE A 59 10.19 -5.26 -1.54
CA ILE A 59 8.79 -5.40 -1.13
C ILE A 59 8.63 -5.23 0.38
N LEU A 60 9.53 -5.78 1.18
CA LEU A 60 9.50 -5.67 2.65
C LEU A 60 9.79 -4.26 3.15
N ILE A 61 10.81 -3.60 2.57
CA ILE A 61 11.34 -2.33 3.10
C ILE A 61 10.61 -1.12 2.51
N TYR A 62 10.09 -1.22 1.28
CA TYR A 62 9.50 -0.07 0.58
C TYR A 62 8.38 0.59 1.38
N ARG A 63 7.57 -0.18 2.09
CA ARG A 63 6.44 0.30 2.89
C ARG A 63 6.73 0.37 4.39
N PHE A 64 7.98 0.25 4.81
CA PHE A 64 8.35 0.18 6.22
C PHE A 64 7.90 1.42 7.03
N GLY A 65 8.16 2.63 6.54
CA GLY A 65 7.71 3.88 7.19
C GLY A 65 6.21 4.02 7.18
N GLU A 66 5.60 3.75 6.04
CA GLU A 66 4.16 3.87 5.83
C GLU A 66 3.33 2.88 6.62
N ALA A 67 3.84 1.66 6.84
CA ALA A 67 3.21 0.68 7.69
C ALA A 67 3.02 1.18 9.13
N GLN A 68 3.96 2.01 9.60
CA GLN A 68 3.91 2.67 10.90
C GLN A 68 2.97 3.89 10.86
N LEU A 69 3.07 4.71 9.80
CA LEU A 69 2.22 5.89 9.61
C LEU A 69 0.74 5.52 9.63
N VAL A 70 0.32 4.55 8.83
CA VAL A 70 -1.09 4.10 8.73
C VAL A 70 -1.67 3.65 10.07
N LYS A 71 -0.84 3.18 11.00
CA LYS A 71 -1.29 2.78 12.35
C LYS A 71 -1.45 3.96 13.29
N ILE A 72 -0.58 4.95 13.20
CA ILE A 72 -0.50 6.05 14.17
C ILE A 72 -1.26 7.30 13.68
N ALA A 73 -1.37 7.53 12.36
CA ALA A 73 -2.10 8.69 11.84
C ALA A 73 -3.56 8.80 12.34
N PRO A 74 -4.37 7.71 12.40
CA PRO A 74 -5.70 7.76 12.98
C PRO A 74 -5.70 8.20 14.45
N LEU A 75 -4.77 7.65 15.24
CA LEU A 75 -4.66 8.02 16.67
C LEU A 75 -4.28 9.50 16.81
N PHE A 76 -3.28 9.95 16.08
CA PHE A 76 -2.86 11.36 16.06
C PHE A 76 -4.01 12.31 15.72
N MET A 77 -4.86 11.93 14.76
CA MET A 77 -5.99 12.77 14.37
C MET A 77 -7.10 12.83 15.43
N LEU A 78 -7.30 11.75 16.19
CA LEU A 78 -8.39 11.62 17.16
C LEU A 78 -7.99 12.01 18.58
N ASP A 79 -6.73 11.80 18.97
CA ASP A 79 -6.24 12.09 20.30
C ASP A 79 -6.36 13.58 20.63
N SER A 80 -6.51 13.87 21.93
CA SER A 80 -6.70 15.23 22.39
C SER A 80 -5.48 16.12 22.15
N LEU A 81 -5.70 17.43 22.08
CA LEU A 81 -4.60 18.40 21.97
C LEU A 81 -3.61 18.31 23.15
N ASN A 82 -4.08 17.90 24.32
CA ASN A 82 -3.24 17.74 25.51
C ASN A 82 -2.28 16.55 25.36
N ASP A 83 -2.67 15.55 24.59
CA ASP A 83 -1.87 14.37 24.28
C ASP A 83 -1.03 14.55 23.00
N GLY A 84 -1.04 15.76 22.44
CA GLY A 84 -0.30 16.11 21.22
C GLY A 84 -0.99 15.68 19.92
N GLY A 85 -2.27 15.28 19.96
CA GLY A 85 -3.10 14.96 18.81
C GLY A 85 -3.85 16.19 18.26
N LEU A 86 -4.66 15.99 17.21
CA LEU A 86 -5.44 17.07 16.58
C LEU A 86 -6.84 17.27 17.18
N GLY A 87 -7.32 16.37 18.02
CA GLY A 87 -8.61 16.47 18.70
C GLY A 87 -9.83 16.41 17.76
N LEU A 88 -9.71 15.74 16.60
CA LEU A 88 -10.83 15.61 15.69
C LEU A 88 -11.88 14.65 16.26
N SER A 89 -13.14 14.96 16.06
CA SER A 89 -14.23 14.02 16.32
C SER A 89 -14.20 12.85 15.32
N ASN A 90 -14.80 11.71 15.70
CA ASN A 90 -14.91 10.56 14.80
C ASN A 90 -15.61 10.90 13.47
N VAL A 91 -16.57 11.84 13.49
CA VAL A 91 -17.28 12.29 12.28
C VAL A 91 -16.35 13.07 11.35
N GLU A 92 -15.56 14.00 11.92
CA GLU A 92 -14.60 14.80 11.17
C GLU A 92 -13.48 13.94 10.59
N TYR A 93 -12.90 13.05 11.39
CA TYR A 93 -11.93 12.08 10.92
C TYR A 93 -12.50 11.20 9.79
N GLY A 94 -13.71 10.65 9.97
CA GLY A 94 -14.37 9.84 8.95
C GLY A 94 -14.62 10.60 7.65
N PHE A 95 -14.95 11.90 7.72
CA PHE A 95 -15.14 12.72 6.53
C PHE A 95 -13.80 13.08 5.87
N LEU A 96 -12.83 13.59 6.64
CA LEU A 96 -11.56 14.09 6.09
C LEU A 96 -10.68 12.96 5.57
N TYR A 97 -10.48 11.92 6.38
CA TYR A 97 -9.61 10.80 6.03
C TYR A 97 -10.36 9.71 5.26
N GLY A 98 -11.54 9.31 5.76
CA GLY A 98 -12.32 8.21 5.17
C GLY A 98 -12.98 8.58 3.85
N THR A 99 -13.53 9.78 3.70
CA THR A 99 -14.24 10.18 2.47
C THR A 99 -13.33 10.93 1.50
N LEU A 100 -12.83 12.10 1.92
CA LEU A 100 -12.00 12.94 1.05
C LEU A 100 -10.65 12.28 0.75
N GLY A 101 -9.99 11.75 1.79
CA GLY A 101 -8.71 11.05 1.64
C GLY A 101 -8.83 9.85 0.70
N THR A 102 -9.84 8.99 0.86
CA THR A 102 -10.07 7.84 -0.01
C THR A 102 -10.36 8.25 -1.46
N ALA A 103 -11.10 9.35 -1.68
CA ALA A 103 -11.32 9.88 -3.02
C ALA A 103 -10.01 10.33 -3.66
N CYS A 104 -9.17 11.08 -2.93
CA CYS A 104 -7.86 11.53 -3.41
C CYS A 104 -6.91 10.36 -3.69
N LEU A 105 -6.88 9.34 -2.82
CA LEU A 105 -6.14 8.10 -3.03
C LEU A 105 -6.55 7.40 -4.33
N THR A 106 -7.85 7.28 -4.56
CA THR A 106 -8.39 6.63 -5.76
C THR A 106 -8.00 7.40 -7.02
N ILE A 107 -8.13 8.73 -6.99
CA ILE A 107 -7.72 9.60 -8.10
C ILE A 107 -6.21 9.47 -8.35
N GLY A 108 -5.39 9.49 -7.31
CA GLY A 108 -3.95 9.27 -7.40
C GLY A 108 -3.60 7.95 -8.07
N GLY A 109 -4.27 6.87 -7.65
CA GLY A 109 -4.10 5.54 -8.25
C GLY A 109 -4.45 5.49 -9.74
N ILE A 110 -5.58 6.09 -10.12
CA ILE A 110 -6.01 6.17 -11.52
C ILE A 110 -5.00 6.98 -12.37
N VAL A 111 -4.60 8.15 -11.90
CA VAL A 111 -3.61 9.01 -12.58
C VAL A 111 -2.28 8.25 -12.73
N GLY A 112 -1.84 7.57 -11.67
CA GLY A 112 -0.64 6.74 -11.69
C GLY A 112 -0.72 5.64 -12.75
N GLY A 113 -1.83 4.92 -12.82
CA GLY A 113 -2.07 3.88 -13.84
C GLY A 113 -2.02 4.43 -15.26
N ILE A 114 -2.66 5.58 -15.52
CA ILE A 114 -2.66 6.23 -16.83
C ILE A 114 -1.25 6.65 -17.26
N LEU A 115 -0.45 7.21 -16.35
CA LEU A 115 0.91 7.66 -16.65
C LEU A 115 1.84 6.48 -16.97
N ILE A 116 1.74 5.40 -16.19
CA ILE A 116 2.51 4.18 -16.47
C ILE A 116 2.07 3.55 -17.79
N ALA A 117 0.77 3.52 -18.08
CA ALA A 117 0.25 3.01 -19.36
C ALA A 117 0.76 3.81 -20.58
N LYS A 118 1.02 5.10 -20.42
CA LYS A 118 1.57 5.93 -21.51
C LYS A 118 3.09 5.83 -21.64
N GLN A 119 3.83 5.78 -20.54
CA GLN A 119 5.28 6.00 -20.55
C GLN A 119 6.11 4.82 -19.96
N GLY A 120 5.45 3.88 -19.32
CA GLY A 120 6.06 2.70 -18.72
C GLY A 120 6.48 2.88 -17.26
N LEU A 121 6.57 1.75 -16.55
CA LEU A 121 6.89 1.72 -15.12
C LEU A 121 8.29 2.25 -14.79
N LYS A 122 9.28 1.93 -15.63
CA LYS A 122 10.71 2.27 -15.38
C LYS A 122 10.93 3.77 -15.24
N LEU A 123 10.21 4.59 -16.01
CA LEU A 123 10.32 6.04 -15.93
C LEU A 123 9.67 6.60 -14.65
N TRP A 124 8.52 6.03 -14.27
CA TRP A 124 7.69 6.61 -13.23
C TRP A 124 7.96 6.10 -11.82
N ILE A 125 8.57 4.94 -11.65
CA ILE A 125 8.71 4.31 -10.32
C ILE A 125 9.41 5.21 -9.29
N VAL A 126 10.45 5.96 -9.66
CA VAL A 126 11.17 6.89 -8.76
C VAL A 126 10.28 8.07 -8.39
N TRP A 127 9.65 8.71 -9.39
CA TRP A 127 8.79 9.87 -9.16
C TRP A 127 7.55 9.51 -8.35
N MET A 128 6.96 8.34 -8.60
CA MET A 128 5.84 7.82 -7.85
C MET A 128 6.23 7.46 -6.42
N ALA A 129 7.40 6.89 -6.22
CA ALA A 129 7.90 6.62 -4.88
C ALA A 129 8.14 7.93 -4.09
N LEU A 130 8.69 8.96 -4.72
CA LEU A 130 8.86 10.26 -4.09
C LEU A 130 7.50 10.91 -3.79
N ALA A 131 6.54 10.86 -4.72
CA ALA A 131 5.20 11.39 -4.51
C ALA A 131 4.43 10.67 -3.39
N MET A 132 4.76 9.42 -3.08
CA MET A 132 4.20 8.66 -1.97
C MET A 132 4.86 9.03 -0.63
N LYS A 133 6.17 9.31 -0.62
CA LYS A 133 6.96 9.47 0.61
C LYS A 133 7.11 10.92 1.06
N LEU A 134 7.24 11.85 0.12
CA LEU A 134 7.43 13.25 0.49
C LEU A 134 6.20 13.88 1.18
N PRO A 135 4.95 13.55 0.79
CA PRO A 135 3.80 14.08 1.49
C PRO A 135 3.68 13.66 2.95
N ASP A 136 4.35 12.59 3.40
CA ASP A 136 4.36 12.19 4.83
C ASP A 136 4.86 13.34 5.74
N ILE A 137 5.58 14.32 5.18
CA ILE A 137 6.03 15.53 5.90
C ILE A 137 4.86 16.37 6.43
N VAL A 138 3.66 16.22 5.86
CA VAL A 138 2.48 16.93 6.33
C VAL A 138 2.13 16.54 7.78
N TYR A 139 2.41 15.29 8.17
CA TYR A 139 2.19 14.83 9.54
C TYR A 139 3.19 15.45 10.51
N VAL A 140 4.44 15.65 10.10
CA VAL A 140 5.45 16.39 10.91
C VAL A 140 5.00 17.82 11.10
N TYR A 141 4.51 18.47 10.02
CA TYR A 141 3.97 19.82 10.11
C TYR A 141 2.75 19.89 11.04
N MET A 142 1.79 18.98 10.88
CA MET A 142 0.59 18.95 11.71
C MET A 142 0.90 18.67 13.18
N ALA A 143 1.85 17.77 13.49
CA ALA A 143 2.26 17.47 14.85
C ALA A 143 3.05 18.61 15.52
N HIS A 144 3.73 19.44 14.70
CA HIS A 144 4.43 20.63 15.23
C HIS A 144 3.49 21.81 15.46
N SER A 145 2.58 22.07 14.53
CA SER A 145 1.76 23.28 14.53
C SER A 145 0.38 23.10 15.15
N LEU A 146 -0.08 21.85 15.32
CA LEU A 146 -1.40 21.46 15.83
C LEU A 146 -2.54 22.36 15.27
N PRO A 147 -2.71 22.42 13.95
CA PRO A 147 -3.64 23.35 13.33
C PRO A 147 -5.08 23.02 13.73
N SER A 148 -5.85 24.05 14.11
CA SER A 148 -7.29 23.93 14.40
C SER A 148 -8.16 24.07 13.15
N ASN A 149 -7.60 24.55 12.03
CA ASN A 149 -8.32 24.75 10.78
C ASN A 149 -8.54 23.41 10.05
N LYS A 150 -9.79 22.93 10.08
CA LYS A 150 -10.18 21.66 9.46
C LYS A 150 -10.01 21.60 7.94
N ILE A 151 -10.12 22.76 7.25
CA ILE A 151 -9.89 22.85 5.80
C ILE A 151 -8.41 22.59 5.51
N LEU A 152 -7.51 23.17 6.31
CA LEU A 152 -6.07 22.95 6.18
C LEU A 152 -5.73 21.47 6.42
N ILE A 153 -6.24 20.88 7.52
CA ILE A 153 -6.04 19.47 7.83
C ILE A 153 -6.52 18.59 6.67
N GLY A 154 -7.73 18.81 6.17
CA GLY A 154 -8.30 18.07 5.06
C GLY A 154 -7.47 18.19 3.77
N THR A 155 -6.96 19.39 3.47
CA THR A 155 -6.09 19.61 2.29
C THR A 155 -4.78 18.83 2.42
N LEU A 156 -4.15 18.85 3.59
CA LEU A 156 -2.91 18.11 3.86
C LEU A 156 -3.12 16.60 3.73
N VAL A 157 -4.22 16.08 4.29
CA VAL A 157 -4.62 14.68 4.15
C VAL A 157 -4.85 14.31 2.67
N CYS A 158 -5.54 15.16 1.91
CA CYS A 158 -5.78 14.92 0.48
C CYS A 158 -4.48 14.85 -0.32
N ILE A 159 -3.51 15.72 -0.04
CA ILE A 159 -2.19 15.70 -0.69
C ILE A 159 -1.45 14.39 -0.39
N GLU A 160 -1.42 13.98 0.87
CA GLU A 160 -0.78 12.74 1.31
C GLU A 160 -1.46 11.53 0.67
N GLN A 161 -2.78 11.43 0.77
CA GLN A 161 -3.53 10.30 0.24
C GLN A 161 -3.46 10.20 -1.30
N PHE A 162 -3.46 11.34 -2.01
CA PHE A 162 -3.20 11.35 -3.46
C PHE A 162 -1.81 10.78 -3.77
N GLY A 163 -0.78 11.26 -3.08
CA GLY A 163 0.60 10.77 -3.23
C GLY A 163 0.70 9.28 -2.95
N TYR A 164 0.02 8.83 -1.89
CA TYR A 164 -0.06 7.42 -1.54
C TYR A 164 -0.65 6.57 -2.67
N GLY A 165 -1.85 6.91 -3.16
CA GLY A 165 -2.50 6.18 -4.25
C GLY A 165 -1.66 6.18 -5.53
N PHE A 166 -1.05 7.32 -5.86
CA PHE A 166 -0.19 7.48 -7.01
C PHE A 166 1.06 6.60 -6.94
N GLY A 167 1.77 6.61 -5.82
CA GLY A 167 3.00 5.83 -5.66
C GLY A 167 2.75 4.34 -5.44
N PHE A 168 1.66 3.99 -4.78
CA PHE A 168 1.28 2.60 -4.57
C PHE A 168 1.02 1.85 -5.89
N THR A 169 0.52 2.56 -6.92
CA THR A 169 0.31 1.99 -8.25
C THR A 169 1.61 1.45 -8.86
N ALA A 170 2.72 2.18 -8.77
CA ALA A 170 4.01 1.70 -9.26
C ALA A 170 4.49 0.45 -8.51
N TYR A 171 4.28 0.40 -7.21
CA TYR A 171 4.63 -0.74 -6.38
C TYR A 171 3.83 -2.00 -6.74
N LEU A 172 2.51 -1.87 -6.95
CA LEU A 172 1.66 -2.98 -7.39
C LEU A 172 2.08 -3.49 -8.78
N LEU A 173 2.32 -2.59 -9.72
CA LEU A 173 2.78 -2.96 -11.07
C LEU A 173 4.16 -3.61 -11.06
N TYR A 174 5.06 -3.20 -10.18
CA TYR A 174 6.33 -3.89 -9.98
C TYR A 174 6.13 -5.33 -9.50
N MET A 175 5.26 -5.55 -8.50
CA MET A 175 4.93 -6.90 -8.04
C MET A 175 4.28 -7.76 -9.13
N MET A 176 3.43 -7.18 -9.96
CA MET A 176 2.86 -7.86 -11.13
C MET A 176 3.95 -8.25 -12.13
N MET A 177 4.90 -7.35 -12.41
CA MET A 177 6.02 -7.60 -13.33
C MET A 177 6.89 -8.78 -12.88
N ILE A 178 7.29 -8.84 -11.62
CA ILE A 178 8.11 -9.95 -11.11
C ILE A 178 7.33 -11.26 -11.00
N SER A 179 6.01 -11.16 -10.96
CA SER A 179 5.13 -12.33 -10.90
C SER A 179 4.88 -12.96 -12.27
N GLU A 180 5.24 -12.33 -13.40
CA GLU A 180 5.01 -12.85 -14.75
C GLU A 180 5.53 -14.27 -14.94
N GLY A 181 4.81 -15.07 -15.75
CA GLY A 181 5.15 -16.44 -16.12
C GLY A 181 3.98 -17.42 -15.94
N LYS A 182 4.25 -18.72 -16.05
CA LYS A 182 3.23 -19.78 -16.02
C LYS A 182 2.35 -19.74 -14.76
N ASN A 183 2.95 -19.39 -13.60
CA ASN A 183 2.28 -19.35 -12.29
C ASN A 183 2.07 -17.91 -11.79
N SER A 184 1.77 -16.95 -12.69
CA SER A 184 1.71 -15.52 -12.37
C SER A 184 0.79 -15.18 -11.21
N THR A 185 -0.40 -15.75 -11.16
CA THR A 185 -1.37 -15.52 -10.06
C THR A 185 -0.81 -15.98 -8.71
N SER A 186 -0.22 -17.18 -8.66
CA SER A 186 0.37 -17.72 -7.43
C SER A 186 1.60 -16.92 -7.00
N HIS A 187 2.46 -16.52 -7.95
CA HIS A 187 3.61 -15.67 -7.65
C HIS A 187 3.19 -14.28 -7.15
N TYR A 188 2.13 -13.70 -7.71
CA TYR A 188 1.58 -12.44 -7.21
C TYR A 188 1.00 -12.57 -5.81
N ALA A 189 0.33 -13.69 -5.51
CA ALA A 189 -0.15 -13.99 -4.17
C ALA A 189 1.01 -14.11 -3.15
N ILE A 190 2.15 -14.69 -3.55
CA ILE A 190 3.36 -14.72 -2.71
C ILE A 190 3.87 -13.30 -2.47
N CYS A 191 3.97 -12.46 -3.51
CA CYS A 191 4.38 -11.07 -3.38
C CYS A 191 3.48 -10.28 -2.43
N THR A 192 2.15 -10.44 -2.53
CA THR A 192 1.19 -9.77 -1.63
C THR A 192 1.29 -10.30 -0.19
N GLY A 193 1.58 -11.58 0.01
CA GLY A 193 1.88 -12.15 1.31
C GLY A 193 3.14 -11.53 1.95
N ILE A 194 4.22 -11.39 1.17
CA ILE A 194 5.46 -10.73 1.61
C ILE A 194 5.20 -9.25 1.92
N MET A 195 4.41 -8.57 1.08
CA MET A 195 3.96 -7.19 1.33
C MET A 195 3.21 -7.07 2.67
N ALA A 196 2.29 -7.98 2.93
CA ALA A 196 1.54 -7.99 4.19
C ALA A 196 2.46 -8.14 5.41
N MET A 197 3.45 -9.03 5.34
CA MET A 197 4.48 -9.17 6.38
C MET A 197 5.27 -7.88 6.58
N GLY A 198 5.70 -7.22 5.47
CA GLY A 198 6.40 -5.94 5.49
C GLY A 198 5.59 -4.80 6.09
N MET A 199 4.26 -4.91 6.13
CA MET A 199 3.37 -3.96 6.80
C MET A 199 3.08 -4.33 8.24
N MET A 200 2.84 -5.61 8.51
CA MET A 200 2.44 -6.06 9.85
C MET A 200 3.57 -5.89 10.85
N VAL A 201 4.79 -6.31 10.51
CA VAL A 201 5.92 -6.31 11.45
C VAL A 201 6.28 -4.89 11.91
N PRO A 202 6.52 -3.88 11.04
CA PRO A 202 6.78 -2.52 11.51
C PRO A 202 5.58 -1.90 12.23
N GLY A 203 4.36 -2.20 11.76
CA GLY A 203 3.12 -1.69 12.36
C GLY A 203 2.90 -2.18 13.79
N MET A 204 3.39 -3.38 14.16
CA MET A 204 3.28 -3.89 15.54
C MET A 204 4.05 -3.06 16.56
N PHE A 205 5.18 -2.48 16.15
CA PHE A 205 6.05 -1.70 17.04
C PHE A 205 5.74 -0.20 17.01
N SER A 206 4.88 0.26 16.10
CA SER A 206 4.61 1.69 15.90
C SER A 206 4.05 2.38 17.14
N GLY A 207 3.17 1.74 17.90
CA GLY A 207 2.63 2.29 19.15
C GLY A 207 3.72 2.51 20.20
N MET A 208 4.56 1.50 20.46
CA MET A 208 5.67 1.62 21.43
C MET A 208 6.66 2.71 21.06
N ILE A 209 6.94 2.88 19.76
CA ILE A 209 7.84 3.92 19.26
C ILE A 209 7.18 5.29 19.46
N GLN A 210 5.89 5.41 19.15
CA GLN A 210 5.15 6.65 19.29
C GLN A 210 5.01 7.07 20.77
N GLU A 211 4.70 6.15 21.66
CA GLU A 211 4.64 6.41 23.10
C GLU A 211 5.97 6.90 23.67
N SER A 212 7.10 6.36 23.16
CA SER A 212 8.44 6.74 23.61
C SER A 212 8.89 8.10 23.07
N PHE A 213 8.52 8.45 21.83
CA PHE A 213 9.03 9.62 21.13
C PHE A 213 8.05 10.79 21.05
N GLY A 214 6.75 10.54 21.28
CA GLY A 214 5.67 11.49 20.97
C GLY A 214 5.43 11.61 19.46
N TYR A 215 4.29 12.22 19.08
CA TYR A 215 3.85 12.28 17.67
C TYR A 215 4.85 12.97 16.75
N PHE A 216 5.39 14.13 17.15
CA PHE A 216 6.29 14.92 16.31
C PHE A 216 7.56 14.13 15.92
N ASN A 217 8.26 13.57 16.90
CA ASN A 217 9.48 12.80 16.64
C ASN A 217 9.17 11.47 15.95
N PHE A 218 8.02 10.87 16.24
CA PHE A 218 7.57 9.66 15.55
C PHE A 218 7.39 9.91 14.05
N PHE A 219 6.77 11.00 13.64
CA PHE A 219 6.62 11.28 12.20
C PHE A 219 7.95 11.62 11.52
N ILE A 220 8.92 12.22 12.21
CA ILE A 220 10.29 12.36 11.72
C ILE A 220 10.92 10.98 11.53
N TRP A 221 10.77 10.08 12.51
CA TRP A 221 11.24 8.69 12.39
C TRP A 221 10.61 7.99 11.19
N VAL A 222 9.31 8.15 10.95
CA VAL A 222 8.62 7.60 9.77
C VAL A 222 9.30 8.05 8.48
N ILE A 223 9.55 9.35 8.31
CA ILE A 223 10.22 9.88 7.11
C ILE A 223 11.62 9.27 6.95
N LEU A 224 12.43 9.24 8.01
CA LEU A 224 13.77 8.65 7.95
C LEU A 224 13.72 7.16 7.59
N SER A 225 12.74 6.45 8.09
CA SER A 225 12.53 5.02 7.83
C SER A 225 12.09 4.70 6.39
N THR A 226 11.67 5.70 5.60
CA THR A 226 11.35 5.51 4.17
C THR A 226 12.59 5.53 3.27
N ILE A 227 13.72 6.12 3.74
CA ILE A 227 14.93 6.31 2.94
C ILE A 227 15.50 4.99 2.39
N PRO A 228 15.63 3.90 3.18
CA PRO A 228 16.13 2.63 2.67
C PRO A 228 15.28 2.10 1.50
N GLY A 229 13.95 2.24 1.59
CA GLY A 229 13.03 1.84 0.52
C GLY A 229 13.25 2.61 -0.79
N LEU A 230 13.52 3.92 -0.71
CA LEU A 230 13.86 4.74 -1.87
C LEU A 230 15.20 4.35 -2.49
N ILE A 231 16.22 4.08 -1.66
CA ILE A 231 17.54 3.65 -2.13
C ILE A 231 17.42 2.31 -2.88
N MET A 232 16.61 1.38 -2.40
CA MET A 232 16.42 0.06 -3.01
C MET A 232 15.90 0.13 -4.45
N ILE A 233 15.20 1.19 -4.85
CA ILE A 233 14.69 1.35 -6.22
C ILE A 233 15.83 1.32 -7.25
N LYS A 234 17.02 1.82 -6.91
CA LYS A 234 18.21 1.83 -7.80
C LYS A 234 18.69 0.43 -8.18
N PHE A 235 18.41 -0.56 -7.34
CA PHE A 235 18.85 -1.95 -7.54
C PHE A 235 17.82 -2.82 -8.24
N LEU A 236 16.64 -2.27 -8.56
CA LEU A 236 15.57 -3.02 -9.18
C LEU A 236 15.81 -3.24 -10.66
N SER A 237 15.65 -4.49 -11.10
CA SER A 237 15.64 -4.84 -12.52
C SER A 237 14.24 -4.63 -13.10
N ILE A 238 14.03 -3.49 -13.77
CA ILE A 238 12.74 -3.13 -14.37
C ILE A 238 12.82 -3.23 -15.88
N LYS A 239 11.90 -3.99 -16.49
CA LYS A 239 11.78 -4.12 -17.94
C LYS A 239 11.45 -2.76 -18.57
N GLN A 240 12.15 -2.39 -19.64
CA GLN A 240 12.16 -1.03 -20.20
C GLN A 240 10.77 -0.51 -20.59
N ASN A 241 9.92 -1.36 -21.13
CA ASN A 241 8.57 -0.98 -21.61
C ASN A 241 7.44 -1.61 -20.79
N TYR A 242 7.71 -2.09 -19.58
CA TYR A 242 6.69 -2.71 -18.77
C TYR A 242 5.57 -1.73 -18.41
N GLY A 243 4.33 -2.17 -18.58
CA GLY A 243 3.13 -1.37 -18.30
C GLY A 243 2.78 -0.35 -19.39
N ARG A 244 3.60 -0.16 -20.44
CA ARG A 244 3.31 0.76 -21.55
C ARG A 244 2.36 0.09 -22.54
N ASN A 245 1.27 0.78 -22.86
CA ASN A 245 0.39 0.38 -23.96
C ASN A 245 1.15 0.47 -25.29
N LYS A 246 1.00 -0.58 -26.13
CA LYS A 246 1.57 -0.59 -27.48
C LYS A 246 0.80 0.35 -28.39
#